data_36489926f896254510567dd6435dfaaa
#
_entry.id   36489926f896254510567dd6435dfaaa
#
_cell.length_a   1.000
_cell.length_b   1.000
_cell.length_c   1.000
_cell.angle_alpha   90.00
_cell.angle_beta   90.00
_cell.angle_gamma   90.00
#
_symmetry.space_group_name_H-M   'P 1'
#
loop_
_entity.id
_entity.type
_entity.pdbx_description
1 polymer ?
#
loop_
_entity_poly.entity_id
_entity_poly.type
_entity_poly.pdbx_seq_one_letter_code
_entity_poly.pdbx_strand_id
1 'polypeptide(L)'
;HMHYELKSGVFEDRANGYAIGDYKKRPNMIGMYKTTAPKDVETEMEKLLQWYHKQEKTIDTLAEFHAKYEPIHPFQDGNGRALVYILGLLVLAMGLTLNTKAGLGVSPIISVAYSVSEITGINFGNTTLIWYTIFVLGEMILHTIRIRQQKRMEDPVLEHAEKVDAKLIYLMDFLQILLSIVFTRFLNLFSKYIPDVSTDGKSATAVFVIRLFVLALALVLTGIGAALSLNMRIVPNPGDGIVQAIADCIHKNVGFTKNCVDMICVALTVIICLISGKLYGIGIGTIIAMIAVGRIIVLFNHFTKEKLVRLTGVEQ
;
A
#
# COMPACT_ATOMS: atom_id res chain seq x y z
N HIS A 1 -4.05 12.29 13.82
CA HIS A 1 -3.62 10.98 14.30
C HIS A 1 -2.53 10.38 13.40
N MET A 2 -2.77 10.24 12.09
CA MET A 2 -1.81 9.71 11.11
C MET A 2 -0.44 10.43 11.14
N HIS A 3 -0.43 11.76 11.22
CA HIS A 3 0.80 12.55 11.33
C HIS A 3 1.54 12.28 12.65
N TYR A 4 0.82 12.10 13.76
CA TYR A 4 1.41 11.72 15.05
C TYR A 4 2.15 10.38 14.93
N GLU A 5 1.51 9.37 14.34
CA GLU A 5 2.12 8.05 14.17
C GLU A 5 3.35 8.08 13.24
N LEU A 6 3.27 8.89 12.17
CA LEU A 6 4.37 9.09 11.24
C LEU A 6 5.64 9.65 11.88
N LYS A 7 5.46 10.53 12.85
CA LYS A 7 6.54 11.36 13.39
C LYS A 7 6.88 11.04 14.85
N SER A 8 6.10 10.21 15.54
CA SER A 8 6.30 9.90 16.96
C SER A 8 7.65 9.23 17.26
N GLY A 9 8.19 8.46 16.30
CA GLY A 9 9.49 7.80 16.40
C GLY A 9 10.69 8.64 15.93
N VAL A 10 10.46 9.82 15.35
CA VAL A 10 11.56 10.65 14.81
C VAL A 10 12.12 11.55 15.91
N PHE A 11 13.29 11.18 16.42
CA PHE A 11 13.95 11.91 17.51
C PHE A 11 14.30 13.36 17.12
N GLU A 12 14.76 13.58 15.89
CA GLU A 12 15.15 14.90 15.39
C GLU A 12 13.97 15.88 15.32
N ASP A 13 12.78 15.44 14.96
CA ASP A 13 11.60 16.29 14.95
C ASP A 13 11.25 16.76 16.37
N ARG A 14 11.40 15.91 17.38
CA ARG A 14 11.24 16.27 18.79
C ARG A 14 12.31 17.23 19.27
N ALA A 15 13.57 16.98 18.91
CA ALA A 15 14.69 17.84 19.25
C ALA A 15 14.56 19.23 18.61
N ASN A 16 14.03 19.31 17.38
CA ASN A 16 13.75 20.57 16.69
C ASN A 16 12.46 21.27 17.16
N GLY A 17 11.70 20.65 18.05
CA GLY A 17 10.46 21.22 18.62
C GLY A 17 9.33 21.30 17.60
N TYR A 18 9.27 20.38 16.65
CA TYR A 18 8.14 20.30 15.69
C TYR A 18 6.90 19.76 16.38
N ALA A 19 5.74 20.25 15.95
CA ALA A 19 4.46 19.79 16.44
C ALA A 19 4.12 18.42 15.84
N ILE A 20 4.18 17.38 16.66
CA ILE A 20 3.91 15.99 16.24
C ILE A 20 2.44 15.69 16.55
N GLY A 21 1.68 15.35 15.50
CA GLY A 21 0.24 15.05 15.62
C GLY A 21 -0.68 16.26 15.58
N ASP A 22 -0.13 17.46 15.75
CA ASP A 22 -0.84 18.73 15.69
C ASP A 22 -0.57 19.48 14.38
N TYR A 23 -1.38 20.46 14.07
CA TYR A 23 -1.10 21.39 12.99
C TYR A 23 0.16 22.20 13.26
N LYS A 24 0.80 22.65 12.18
CA LYS A 24 2.04 23.44 12.26
C LYS A 24 1.89 24.67 13.16
N LYS A 25 2.91 24.93 13.96
CA LYS A 25 3.01 26.10 14.85
C LYS A 25 3.94 27.20 14.29
N ARG A 26 4.71 26.86 13.26
CA ARG A 26 5.63 27.78 12.57
C ARG A 26 5.25 27.88 11.10
N PRO A 27 5.41 29.04 10.45
CA PRO A 27 5.25 29.16 8.99
C PRO A 27 6.18 28.19 8.27
N ASN A 28 5.69 27.59 7.21
CA ASN A 28 6.48 26.77 6.30
C ASN A 28 6.26 27.21 4.84
N MET A 29 7.04 26.67 3.94
CA MET A 29 7.04 27.02 2.52
C MET A 29 7.10 25.75 1.68
N ILE A 30 6.50 25.81 0.49
CA ILE A 30 6.68 24.80 -0.57
C ILE A 30 7.48 25.44 -1.68
N GLY A 31 8.77 25.09 -1.78
CA GLY A 31 9.68 25.78 -2.69
C GLY A 31 9.77 27.27 -2.32
N MET A 32 9.30 28.15 -3.21
CA MET A 32 9.28 29.60 -3.00
C MET A 32 7.93 30.15 -2.53
N TYR A 33 6.91 29.31 -2.39
CA TYR A 33 5.55 29.72 -2.02
C TYR A 33 5.31 29.58 -0.51
N LYS A 34 4.82 30.66 0.11
CA LYS A 34 4.34 30.62 1.50
C LYS A 34 3.03 29.87 1.56
N THR A 35 2.94 28.93 2.48
CA THR A 35 1.72 28.18 2.73
C THR A 35 0.80 28.93 3.70
N THR A 36 -0.41 28.41 3.93
CA THR A 36 -1.38 28.96 4.91
C THR A 36 -0.69 29.25 6.24
N ALA A 37 -0.96 30.39 6.83
CA ALA A 37 -0.38 30.76 8.13
C ALA A 37 -0.83 29.78 9.24
N PRO A 38 0.00 29.45 10.21
CA PRO A 38 -0.34 28.47 11.26
C PRO A 38 -1.69 28.68 11.95
N LYS A 39 -2.04 29.93 12.23
CA LYS A 39 -3.31 30.31 12.86
C LYS A 39 -4.57 30.02 12.02
N ASP A 40 -4.41 29.95 10.70
CA ASP A 40 -5.51 29.81 9.75
C ASP A 40 -5.67 28.36 9.26
N VAL A 41 -4.71 27.46 9.59
CA VAL A 41 -4.66 26.08 9.10
C VAL A 41 -5.90 25.28 9.49
N GLU A 42 -6.34 25.37 10.73
CA GLU A 42 -7.50 24.63 11.23
C GLU A 42 -8.76 25.01 10.44
N THR A 43 -9.00 26.30 10.30
CA THR A 43 -10.15 26.83 9.55
C THR A 43 -10.12 26.41 8.07
N GLU A 44 -8.96 26.47 7.43
CA GLU A 44 -8.83 26.09 6.00
C GLU A 44 -8.96 24.57 5.81
N MET A 45 -8.48 23.76 6.74
CA MET A 45 -8.69 22.31 6.74
C MET A 45 -10.17 21.95 6.93
N GLU A 46 -10.87 22.61 7.84
CA GLU A 46 -12.31 22.40 8.03
C GLU A 46 -13.10 22.77 6.77
N LYS A 47 -12.82 23.90 6.14
CA LYS A 47 -13.43 24.30 4.86
C LYS A 47 -13.17 23.27 3.77
N LEU A 48 -11.93 22.79 3.65
CA LEU A 48 -11.55 21.77 2.67
C LEU A 48 -12.31 20.46 2.89
N LEU A 49 -12.40 19.99 4.12
CA LEU A 49 -13.13 18.79 4.47
C LEU A 49 -14.64 18.93 4.22
N GLN A 50 -15.23 20.05 4.62
CA GLN A 50 -16.64 20.35 4.36
C GLN A 50 -16.95 20.42 2.88
N TRP A 51 -16.07 21.03 2.08
CA TRP A 51 -16.19 21.04 0.63
C TRP A 51 -16.12 19.61 0.07
N TYR A 52 -15.12 18.82 0.47
CA TYR A 52 -14.94 17.44 -0.01
C TYR A 52 -16.12 16.52 0.33
N HIS A 53 -16.70 16.67 1.51
CA HIS A 53 -17.87 15.88 1.92
C HIS A 53 -19.11 16.12 1.06
N LYS A 54 -19.24 17.31 0.48
CA LYS A 54 -20.36 17.68 -0.40
C LYS A 54 -20.18 17.24 -1.84
N GLN A 55 -18.98 16.82 -2.22
CA GLN A 55 -18.67 16.42 -3.61
C GLN A 55 -18.97 14.96 -3.87
N GLU A 56 -19.23 14.63 -5.12
CA GLU A 56 -19.21 13.26 -5.60
C GLU A 56 -17.76 12.70 -5.50
N LYS A 57 -17.62 11.44 -5.10
CA LYS A 57 -16.29 10.82 -4.88
C LYS A 57 -15.73 10.29 -6.20
N THR A 58 -15.18 11.19 -6.99
CA THR A 58 -14.53 10.92 -8.29
C THR A 58 -13.02 11.10 -8.20
N ILE A 59 -12.30 10.66 -9.23
CA ILE A 59 -10.85 10.90 -9.35
C ILE A 59 -10.57 12.40 -9.48
N ASP A 60 -11.38 13.12 -10.24
CA ASP A 60 -11.25 14.56 -10.43
C ASP A 60 -11.44 15.32 -9.10
N THR A 61 -12.45 14.93 -8.33
CA THR A 61 -12.67 15.51 -6.98
C THR A 61 -11.52 15.21 -6.03
N LEU A 62 -10.90 14.04 -6.13
CA LEU A 62 -9.73 13.71 -5.33
C LEU A 62 -8.51 14.52 -5.75
N ALA A 63 -8.30 14.71 -7.06
CA ALA A 63 -7.24 15.57 -7.59
C ALA A 63 -7.44 17.03 -7.16
N GLU A 64 -8.68 17.52 -7.19
CA GLU A 64 -9.01 18.87 -6.72
C GLU A 64 -8.83 19.02 -5.20
N PHE A 65 -9.22 18.01 -4.42
CA PHE A 65 -8.95 17.99 -2.98
C PHE A 65 -7.44 18.12 -2.72
N HIS A 66 -6.63 17.36 -3.45
CA HIS A 66 -5.19 17.45 -3.32
C HIS A 66 -4.65 18.84 -3.69
N ALA A 67 -5.08 19.41 -4.82
CA ALA A 67 -4.66 20.73 -5.24
C ALA A 67 -5.01 21.84 -4.22
N LYS A 68 -6.12 21.66 -3.47
CA LYS A 68 -6.53 22.56 -2.38
C LYS A 68 -5.79 22.29 -1.07
N TYR A 69 -5.38 21.05 -0.81
CA TYR A 69 -4.63 20.64 0.40
C TYR A 69 -3.19 21.16 0.38
N GLU A 70 -2.52 21.12 -0.77
CA GLU A 70 -1.12 21.53 -0.91
C GLU A 70 -0.83 22.97 -0.40
N PRO A 71 -1.61 24.02 -0.78
CA PRO A 71 -1.37 25.36 -0.26
C PRO A 71 -1.59 25.49 1.26
N ILE A 72 -2.43 24.64 1.85
CA ILE A 72 -2.67 24.65 3.31
C ILE A 72 -1.42 24.14 4.02
N HIS A 73 -0.85 23.04 3.56
CA HIS A 73 0.34 22.38 4.12
C HIS A 73 0.28 22.28 5.65
N PRO A 74 -0.69 21.51 6.18
CA PRO A 74 -1.16 21.67 7.57
C PRO A 74 -0.13 21.27 8.62
N PHE A 75 0.84 20.43 8.29
CA PHE A 75 1.85 19.94 9.24
C PHE A 75 3.19 20.62 9.02
N GLN A 76 4.01 20.68 10.07
CA GLN A 76 5.34 21.29 10.00
C GLN A 76 6.26 20.53 9.06
N ASP A 77 6.13 19.19 9.04
CA ASP A 77 6.83 18.27 8.17
C ASP A 77 5.99 17.01 7.96
N GLY A 78 6.36 16.15 7.00
CA GLY A 78 5.64 14.90 6.71
C GLY A 78 4.46 15.02 5.74
N ASN A 79 4.10 16.22 5.29
CA ASN A 79 3.04 16.42 4.29
C ASN A 79 3.39 15.71 2.97
N GLY A 80 4.62 15.85 2.50
CA GLY A 80 5.10 15.19 1.29
C GLY A 80 5.10 13.66 1.38
N ARG A 81 5.42 13.10 2.57
CA ARG A 81 5.41 11.63 2.80
C ARG A 81 4.01 11.05 2.66
N ALA A 82 3.03 11.65 3.34
CA ALA A 82 1.63 11.19 3.29
C ALA A 82 1.09 11.26 1.86
N LEU A 83 1.41 12.32 1.13
CA LEU A 83 0.99 12.49 -0.26
C LEU A 83 1.57 11.42 -1.17
N VAL A 84 2.91 11.25 -1.17
CA VAL A 84 3.58 10.24 -2.00
C VAL A 84 3.08 8.84 -1.66
N TYR A 85 2.79 8.58 -0.40
CA TYR A 85 2.20 7.33 0.04
C TYR A 85 0.82 7.08 -0.56
N ILE A 86 -0.10 8.04 -0.46
CA ILE A 86 -1.46 7.93 -1.04
C ILE A 86 -1.39 7.78 -2.56
N LEU A 87 -0.52 8.55 -3.23
CA LEU A 87 -0.28 8.41 -4.66
C LEU A 87 0.24 7.01 -5.00
N GLY A 88 1.16 6.49 -4.19
CA GLY A 88 1.66 5.11 -4.32
C GLY A 88 0.53 4.08 -4.25
N LEU A 89 -0.38 4.22 -3.29
CA LEU A 89 -1.55 3.34 -3.15
C LEU A 89 -2.51 3.45 -4.33
N LEU A 90 -2.76 4.64 -4.86
CA LEU A 90 -3.59 4.85 -6.05
C LEU A 90 -2.98 4.15 -7.27
N VAL A 91 -1.69 4.38 -7.53
CA VAL A 91 -0.98 3.77 -8.65
C VAL A 91 -0.92 2.24 -8.51
N LEU A 92 -0.71 1.74 -7.28
CA LEU A 92 -0.75 0.31 -6.97
C LEU A 92 -2.12 -0.30 -7.26
N ALA A 93 -3.19 0.34 -6.79
CA ALA A 93 -4.56 -0.12 -7.01
C ALA A 93 -4.92 -0.14 -8.51
N MET A 94 -4.50 0.88 -9.26
CA MET A 94 -4.67 0.92 -10.72
C MET A 94 -3.89 -0.20 -11.41
N GLY A 95 -2.64 -0.43 -11.02
CA GLY A 95 -1.82 -1.53 -11.55
C GLY A 95 -2.44 -2.90 -11.29
N LEU A 96 -2.89 -3.16 -10.06
CA LEU A 96 -3.55 -4.42 -9.72
C LEU A 96 -4.88 -4.61 -10.46
N THR A 97 -5.67 -3.55 -10.64
CA THR A 97 -6.91 -3.62 -11.42
C THR A 97 -6.62 -3.92 -12.90
N LEU A 98 -5.65 -3.23 -13.52
CA LEU A 98 -5.25 -3.52 -14.89
C LEU A 98 -4.74 -4.96 -15.05
N ASN A 99 -4.06 -5.48 -14.05
CA ASN A 99 -3.60 -6.88 -14.05
C ASN A 99 -4.80 -7.86 -14.11
N THR A 100 -5.88 -7.61 -13.35
CA THR A 100 -7.09 -8.42 -13.46
C THR A 100 -7.74 -8.28 -14.85
N LYS A 101 -7.81 -7.08 -15.40
CA LYS A 101 -8.39 -6.77 -16.71
C LYS A 101 -7.60 -7.34 -17.89
N ALA A 102 -6.30 -7.56 -17.73
CA ALA A 102 -5.49 -8.25 -18.74
C ALA A 102 -5.93 -9.69 -19.00
N GLY A 103 -6.53 -10.37 -18.00
CA GLY A 103 -7.08 -11.72 -18.15
C GLY A 103 -6.03 -12.80 -18.45
N LEU A 104 -4.75 -12.57 -18.11
CA LEU A 104 -3.64 -13.49 -18.28
C LEU A 104 -3.15 -14.13 -16.96
N GLY A 105 -3.90 -13.92 -15.89
CA GLY A 105 -3.53 -14.28 -14.52
C GLY A 105 -3.12 -13.06 -13.71
N VAL A 106 -3.32 -13.11 -12.39
CA VAL A 106 -3.09 -11.99 -11.48
C VAL A 106 -1.87 -12.23 -10.58
N SER A 107 -1.42 -11.20 -9.89
CA SER A 107 -0.33 -11.33 -8.91
C SER A 107 -0.67 -12.38 -7.84
N PRO A 108 0.27 -13.26 -7.45
CA PRO A 108 0.01 -14.38 -6.54
C PRO A 108 -0.72 -13.97 -5.24
N ILE A 109 -0.27 -12.91 -4.61
CA ILE A 109 -0.77 -12.49 -3.29
C ILE A 109 -2.26 -12.11 -3.30
N ILE A 110 -2.78 -11.64 -4.42
CA ILE A 110 -4.20 -11.31 -4.60
C ILE A 110 -4.98 -12.38 -5.37
N SER A 111 -4.32 -13.44 -5.84
CA SER A 111 -4.94 -14.47 -6.68
C SER A 111 -6.08 -15.20 -5.96
N VAL A 112 -5.95 -15.42 -4.65
CA VAL A 112 -6.99 -16.00 -3.81
C VAL A 112 -8.23 -15.11 -3.79
N ALA A 113 -8.05 -13.83 -3.47
CA ALA A 113 -9.14 -12.85 -3.39
C ALA A 113 -9.84 -12.69 -4.76
N TYR A 114 -9.07 -12.65 -5.83
CA TYR A 114 -9.60 -12.54 -7.20
C TYR A 114 -10.41 -13.79 -7.58
N SER A 115 -9.88 -14.99 -7.34
CA SER A 115 -10.60 -16.23 -7.67
C SER A 115 -11.89 -16.37 -6.88
N VAL A 116 -11.89 -16.02 -5.59
CA VAL A 116 -13.10 -15.99 -4.78
C VAL A 116 -14.11 -14.98 -5.34
N SER A 117 -13.64 -13.79 -5.75
CA SER A 117 -14.49 -12.78 -6.39
C SER A 117 -15.18 -13.31 -7.64
N GLU A 118 -14.44 -13.94 -8.54
CA GLU A 118 -14.97 -14.49 -9.81
C GLU A 118 -15.94 -15.66 -9.60
N ILE A 119 -15.70 -16.48 -8.57
CA ILE A 119 -16.55 -17.64 -8.26
C ILE A 119 -17.84 -17.20 -7.58
N THR A 120 -17.77 -16.26 -6.63
CA THR A 120 -18.90 -15.86 -5.78
C THR A 120 -19.70 -14.68 -6.35
N GLY A 121 -19.13 -13.92 -7.29
CA GLY A 121 -19.70 -12.65 -7.77
C GLY A 121 -19.58 -11.50 -6.78
N ILE A 122 -18.87 -11.69 -5.65
CA ILE A 122 -18.58 -10.60 -4.71
C ILE A 122 -17.55 -9.67 -5.34
N ASN A 123 -17.71 -8.38 -5.13
CA ASN A 123 -16.82 -7.36 -5.66
C ASN A 123 -15.35 -7.61 -5.25
N PHE A 124 -14.42 -7.50 -6.21
CA PHE A 124 -12.99 -7.78 -6.03
C PHE A 124 -12.35 -7.02 -4.88
N GLY A 125 -12.65 -5.73 -4.70
CA GLY A 125 -12.10 -4.99 -3.56
C GLY A 125 -12.63 -5.49 -2.21
N ASN A 126 -13.87 -5.99 -2.14
CA ASN A 126 -14.42 -6.53 -0.90
C ASN A 126 -13.77 -7.88 -0.55
N THR A 127 -13.56 -8.76 -1.52
CA THR A 127 -12.84 -10.02 -1.31
C THR A 127 -11.37 -9.76 -0.95
N THR A 128 -10.74 -8.76 -1.57
CA THR A 128 -9.39 -8.32 -1.22
C THR A 128 -9.33 -7.77 0.22
N LEU A 129 -10.33 -7.01 0.67
CA LEU A 129 -10.40 -6.52 2.05
C LEU A 129 -10.47 -7.68 3.05
N ILE A 130 -11.30 -8.68 2.79
CA ILE A 130 -11.38 -9.88 3.64
C ILE A 130 -10.02 -10.59 3.67
N TRP A 131 -9.40 -10.79 2.51
CA TRP A 131 -8.10 -11.45 2.40
C TRP A 131 -7.00 -10.69 3.14
N TYR A 132 -6.95 -9.38 3.02
CA TYR A 132 -6.01 -8.52 3.74
C TYR A 132 -6.26 -8.51 5.25
N THR A 133 -7.52 -8.56 5.67
CA THR A 133 -7.85 -8.70 7.10
C THR A 133 -7.33 -10.02 7.67
N ILE A 134 -7.40 -11.12 6.92
CA ILE A 134 -6.80 -12.41 7.31
C ILE A 134 -5.28 -12.27 7.46
N PHE A 135 -4.61 -11.57 6.56
CA PHE A 135 -3.18 -11.32 6.67
C PHE A 135 -2.82 -10.52 7.92
N VAL A 136 -3.53 -9.42 8.19
CA VAL A 136 -3.29 -8.60 9.37
C VAL A 136 -3.52 -9.39 10.67
N LEU A 137 -4.56 -10.21 10.73
CA LEU A 137 -4.78 -11.09 11.89
C LEU A 137 -3.64 -12.10 12.06
N GLY A 138 -3.16 -12.68 10.98
CA GLY A 138 -1.97 -13.54 10.99
C GLY A 138 -0.72 -12.82 11.47
N GLU A 139 -0.51 -11.59 10.99
CA GLU A 139 0.59 -10.71 11.40
C GLU A 139 0.55 -10.38 12.90
N MET A 140 -0.62 -10.01 13.43
CA MET A 140 -0.82 -9.77 14.87
C MET A 140 -0.48 -11.00 15.72
N ILE A 141 -0.84 -12.20 15.24
CA ILE A 141 -0.50 -13.47 15.93
C ILE A 141 1.03 -13.65 15.93
N LEU A 142 1.68 -13.49 14.79
CA LEU A 142 3.14 -13.63 14.66
C LEU A 142 3.89 -12.61 15.52
N HIS A 143 3.46 -11.35 15.51
CA HIS A 143 4.03 -10.30 16.37
C HIS A 143 3.84 -10.64 17.86
N THR A 144 2.68 -11.16 18.25
CA THR A 144 2.43 -11.62 19.63
C THR A 144 3.38 -12.74 20.03
N ILE A 145 3.59 -13.72 19.15
CA ILE A 145 4.54 -14.84 19.39
C ILE A 145 5.95 -14.28 19.57
N ARG A 146 6.40 -13.40 18.67
CA ARG A 146 7.73 -12.78 18.71
C ARG A 146 7.94 -11.98 20.00
N ILE A 147 6.99 -11.13 20.37
CA ILE A 147 7.06 -10.34 21.62
C ILE A 147 7.14 -11.26 22.84
N ARG A 148 6.39 -12.37 22.88
CA ARG A 148 6.45 -13.35 23.98
C ARG A 148 7.80 -14.08 24.00
N GLN A 149 8.36 -14.43 22.85
CA GLN A 149 9.68 -15.06 22.76
C GLN A 149 10.78 -14.12 23.24
N GLN A 150 10.76 -12.85 22.84
CA GLN A 150 11.72 -11.84 23.30
C GLN A 150 11.67 -11.66 24.83
N LYS A 151 10.47 -11.54 25.42
CA LYS A 151 10.30 -11.45 26.87
C LYS A 151 10.80 -12.68 27.64
N ARG A 152 10.86 -13.84 27.00
CA ARG A 152 11.41 -15.06 27.63
C ARG A 152 12.94 -15.14 27.56
N MET A 153 13.56 -14.44 26.61
CA MET A 153 15.00 -14.42 26.38
C MET A 153 15.70 -13.20 27.01
N GLU A 154 14.96 -12.30 27.70
CA GLU A 154 15.53 -11.16 28.40
C GLU A 154 16.45 -11.66 29.53
N ASP A 155 17.75 -11.79 29.20
CA ASP A 155 18.81 -11.89 30.19
C ASP A 155 18.99 -10.50 30.83
N PRO A 156 19.10 -10.37 32.17
CA PRO A 156 19.24 -9.08 32.87
C PRO A 156 20.45 -8.24 32.42
N VAL A 157 21.37 -8.84 31.68
CA VAL A 157 22.62 -8.19 31.21
C VAL A 157 22.42 -7.35 29.95
N LEU A 158 21.31 -7.50 29.20
CA LEU A 158 21.01 -6.78 27.95
C LEU A 158 19.96 -5.66 28.14
N GLU A 159 20.03 -4.95 29.24
CA GLU A 159 19.11 -3.84 29.59
C GLU A 159 19.13 -2.64 28.61
N HIS A 160 20.00 -2.66 27.60
CA HIS A 160 20.19 -1.62 26.59
C HIS A 160 19.68 -2.01 25.19
N ALA A 161 19.09 -3.18 25.00
CA ALA A 161 18.41 -3.50 23.76
C ALA A 161 17.10 -2.68 23.66
N GLU A 162 16.90 -1.98 22.57
CA GLU A 162 15.68 -1.19 22.28
C GLU A 162 14.44 -2.02 22.61
N LYS A 163 13.73 -1.62 23.67
CA LYS A 163 12.47 -2.25 24.05
C LYS A 163 11.48 -2.03 22.93
N VAL A 164 11.19 -3.09 22.21
CA VAL A 164 10.16 -3.08 21.15
C VAL A 164 8.83 -2.66 21.78
N ASP A 165 8.33 -1.50 21.39
CA ASP A 165 7.03 -1.01 21.87
C ASP A 165 5.90 -1.84 21.27
N ALA A 166 5.44 -2.85 22.01
CA ALA A 166 4.35 -3.74 21.61
C ALA A 166 3.07 -2.98 21.26
N LYS A 167 2.82 -1.82 21.91
CA LYS A 167 1.63 -1.01 21.61
C LYS A 167 1.75 -0.38 20.23
N LEU A 168 2.93 0.08 19.85
CA LEU A 168 3.18 0.65 18.52
C LEU A 168 2.99 -0.41 17.43
N ILE A 169 3.49 -1.64 17.63
CA ILE A 169 3.31 -2.73 16.67
C ILE A 169 1.82 -3.01 16.43
N TYR A 170 1.05 -3.25 17.50
CA TYR A 170 -0.38 -3.52 17.36
C TYR A 170 -1.17 -2.34 16.78
N LEU A 171 -0.75 -1.12 17.05
CA LEU A 171 -1.33 0.07 16.44
C LEU A 171 -1.06 0.11 14.94
N MET A 172 0.16 -0.21 14.51
CA MET A 172 0.51 -0.28 13.09
C MET A 172 -0.29 -1.38 12.37
N ASP A 173 -0.44 -2.57 12.98
CA ASP A 173 -1.28 -3.64 12.45
C ASP A 173 -2.75 -3.19 12.32
N PHE A 174 -3.29 -2.50 13.32
CA PHE A 174 -4.65 -1.94 13.24
C PHE A 174 -4.80 -0.90 12.12
N LEU A 175 -3.82 -0.02 11.96
CA LEU A 175 -3.81 0.98 10.89
C LEU A 175 -3.76 0.34 9.49
N GLN A 176 -3.17 -0.84 9.34
CA GLN A 176 -3.21 -1.59 8.08
C GLN A 176 -4.65 -1.94 7.68
N ILE A 177 -5.53 -2.27 8.64
CA ILE A 177 -6.95 -2.56 8.35
C ILE A 177 -7.65 -1.30 7.81
N LEU A 178 -7.48 -0.16 8.48
CA LEU A 178 -8.07 1.11 8.04
C LEU A 178 -7.57 1.51 6.64
N LEU A 179 -6.27 1.34 6.42
CA LEU A 179 -5.66 1.61 5.13
C LEU A 179 -6.17 0.65 4.04
N SER A 180 -6.36 -0.62 4.38
CA SER A 180 -6.92 -1.62 3.46
C SER A 180 -8.34 -1.26 3.02
N ILE A 181 -9.14 -0.66 3.90
CA ILE A 181 -10.47 -0.14 3.53
C ILE A 181 -10.33 0.92 2.44
N VAL A 182 -9.45 1.90 2.62
CA VAL A 182 -9.22 2.96 1.63
C VAL A 182 -8.70 2.39 0.31
N PHE A 183 -7.68 1.54 0.39
CA PHE A 183 -7.07 0.91 -0.77
C PHE A 183 -8.06 0.07 -1.60
N THR A 184 -8.90 -0.71 -0.94
CA THR A 184 -9.89 -1.54 -1.62
C THR A 184 -11.04 -0.73 -2.21
N ARG A 185 -11.32 0.50 -1.71
CA ARG A 185 -12.21 1.44 -2.40
C ARG A 185 -11.62 1.93 -3.71
N PHE A 186 -10.31 2.16 -3.77
CA PHE A 186 -9.63 2.47 -5.04
C PHE A 186 -9.70 1.29 -6.02
N LEU A 187 -9.49 0.05 -5.56
CA LEU A 187 -9.69 -1.14 -6.41
C LEU A 187 -11.10 -1.19 -6.99
N ASN A 188 -12.11 -0.98 -6.17
CA ASN A 188 -13.51 -0.98 -6.62
C ASN A 188 -13.79 0.14 -7.62
N LEU A 189 -13.25 1.34 -7.37
CA LEU A 189 -13.39 2.48 -8.25
C LEU A 189 -12.78 2.16 -9.63
N PHE A 190 -11.53 1.72 -9.66
CA PHE A 190 -10.86 1.39 -10.92
C PHE A 190 -11.49 0.19 -11.62
N SER A 191 -11.92 -0.84 -10.89
CA SER A 191 -12.61 -2.00 -11.46
C SER A 191 -13.91 -1.62 -12.16
N LYS A 192 -14.61 -0.57 -11.68
CA LYS A 192 -15.84 -0.05 -12.27
C LYS A 192 -15.57 0.76 -13.55
N TYR A 193 -14.52 1.56 -13.57
CA TYR A 193 -14.26 2.50 -14.67
C TYR A 193 -13.33 1.95 -15.75
N ILE A 194 -12.45 1.01 -15.43
CA ILE A 194 -11.56 0.38 -16.41
C ILE A 194 -12.30 -0.78 -17.08
N PRO A 195 -12.58 -0.69 -18.39
CA PRO A 195 -13.27 -1.75 -19.11
C PRO A 195 -12.39 -2.99 -19.27
N ASP A 196 -13.03 -4.14 -19.46
CA ASP A 196 -12.33 -5.36 -19.85
C ASP A 196 -11.77 -5.25 -21.26
N VAL A 197 -10.71 -6.01 -21.56
CA VAL A 197 -10.16 -6.05 -22.91
C VAL A 197 -11.19 -6.63 -23.87
N SER A 198 -11.72 -5.78 -24.76
CA SER A 198 -12.72 -6.21 -25.76
C SER A 198 -12.13 -7.23 -26.73
N THR A 199 -12.87 -8.30 -26.95
CA THR A 199 -12.56 -9.37 -27.91
C THR A 199 -13.30 -9.21 -29.24
N ASP A 200 -14.27 -8.28 -29.28
CA ASP A 200 -15.19 -8.15 -30.41
C ASP A 200 -14.47 -7.73 -31.70
N GLY A 201 -14.69 -8.48 -32.75
CA GLY A 201 -14.17 -8.18 -34.08
C GLY A 201 -12.65 -8.32 -34.25
N LYS A 202 -11.94 -8.87 -33.25
CA LYS A 202 -10.48 -8.99 -33.26
C LYS A 202 -10.03 -10.44 -33.41
N SER A 203 -8.89 -10.66 -34.08
CA SER A 203 -8.28 -11.99 -34.12
C SER A 203 -7.75 -12.40 -32.72
N ALA A 204 -7.69 -13.69 -32.45
CA ALA A 204 -7.15 -14.22 -31.18
C ALA A 204 -5.74 -13.70 -30.90
N THR A 205 -4.89 -13.58 -31.93
CA THR A 205 -3.52 -13.03 -31.83
C THR A 205 -3.55 -11.55 -31.43
N ALA A 206 -4.43 -10.74 -32.03
CA ALA A 206 -4.54 -9.32 -31.68
C ALA A 206 -5.00 -9.13 -30.22
N VAL A 207 -5.98 -9.92 -29.78
CA VAL A 207 -6.47 -9.90 -28.40
C VAL A 207 -5.34 -10.28 -27.43
N PHE A 208 -4.57 -11.34 -27.75
CA PHE A 208 -3.45 -11.76 -26.92
C PHE A 208 -2.36 -10.67 -26.80
N VAL A 209 -2.01 -9.99 -27.90
CA VAL A 209 -1.04 -8.90 -27.89
C VAL A 209 -1.54 -7.72 -27.05
N ILE A 210 -2.82 -7.34 -27.17
CA ILE A 210 -3.42 -6.28 -26.35
C ILE A 210 -3.36 -6.66 -24.86
N ARG A 211 -3.75 -7.88 -24.51
CA ARG A 211 -3.69 -8.38 -23.12
C ARG A 211 -2.27 -8.37 -22.56
N LEU A 212 -1.28 -8.74 -23.39
CA LEU A 212 0.12 -8.71 -22.98
C LEU A 212 0.61 -7.28 -22.75
N PHE A 213 0.20 -6.32 -23.59
CA PHE A 213 0.51 -4.90 -23.39
C PHE A 213 -0.13 -4.35 -22.12
N VAL A 214 -1.41 -4.66 -21.88
CA VAL A 214 -2.12 -4.27 -20.64
C VAL A 214 -1.46 -4.89 -19.42
N LEU A 215 -1.05 -6.16 -19.50
CA LEU A 215 -0.29 -6.82 -18.43
C LEU A 215 1.05 -6.11 -18.16
N ALA A 216 1.82 -5.78 -19.19
CA ALA A 216 3.09 -5.09 -19.03
C ALA A 216 2.90 -3.72 -18.33
N LEU A 217 1.92 -2.94 -18.77
CA LEU A 217 1.57 -1.67 -18.13
C LEU A 217 1.13 -1.88 -16.67
N ALA A 218 0.29 -2.89 -16.41
CA ALA A 218 -0.17 -3.26 -15.08
C ALA A 218 0.99 -3.56 -14.13
N LEU A 219 1.97 -4.34 -14.58
CA LEU A 219 3.14 -4.71 -13.78
C LEU A 219 4.05 -3.51 -13.48
N VAL A 220 4.23 -2.63 -14.47
CA VAL A 220 4.99 -1.38 -14.28
C VAL A 220 4.31 -0.50 -13.22
N LEU A 221 3.02 -0.26 -13.34
CA LEU A 221 2.26 0.54 -12.37
C LEU A 221 2.24 -0.12 -10.98
N THR A 222 2.07 -1.44 -10.91
CA THR A 222 2.15 -2.18 -9.64
C THR A 222 3.52 -1.99 -8.98
N GLY A 223 4.61 -2.14 -9.72
CA GLY A 223 5.96 -1.96 -9.20
C GLY A 223 6.24 -0.53 -8.74
N ILE A 224 5.83 0.47 -9.53
CA ILE A 224 5.98 1.90 -9.18
C ILE A 224 5.15 2.22 -7.93
N GLY A 225 3.88 1.84 -7.90
CA GLY A 225 2.98 2.10 -6.78
C GLY A 225 3.46 1.45 -5.48
N ALA A 226 3.93 0.20 -5.56
CA ALA A 226 4.55 -0.50 -4.44
C ALA A 226 5.83 0.21 -3.96
N ALA A 227 6.72 0.62 -4.87
CA ALA A 227 7.94 1.34 -4.52
C ALA A 227 7.65 2.67 -3.83
N LEU A 228 6.69 3.45 -4.35
CA LEU A 228 6.29 4.72 -3.75
C LEU A 228 5.74 4.52 -2.33
N SER A 229 4.85 3.54 -2.11
CA SER A 229 4.27 3.29 -0.79
C SER A 229 5.30 2.73 0.20
N LEU A 230 6.13 1.79 -0.20
CA LEU A 230 7.16 1.18 0.66
C LEU A 230 8.24 2.18 1.08
N ASN A 231 8.68 3.06 0.15
CA ASN A 231 9.72 4.05 0.46
C ASN A 231 9.28 5.08 1.49
N MET A 232 7.98 5.30 1.65
CA MET A 232 7.47 6.24 2.65
C MET A 232 7.49 5.69 4.07
N ARG A 233 7.65 4.39 4.27
CA ARG A 233 7.76 3.74 5.60
C ARG A 233 6.66 4.17 6.58
N ILE A 234 5.41 4.28 6.10
CA ILE A 234 4.26 4.68 6.90
C ILE A 234 3.62 3.43 7.52
N VAL A 235 2.80 2.75 6.73
CA VAL A 235 2.16 1.50 7.10
C VAL A 235 2.36 0.53 5.94
N PRO A 236 2.90 -0.68 6.16
CA PRO A 236 3.06 -1.63 5.07
C PRO A 236 1.68 -2.06 4.54
N ASN A 237 1.64 -2.43 3.25
CA ASN A 237 0.48 -3.13 2.72
C ASN A 237 0.39 -4.51 3.41
N PRO A 238 -0.81 -5.00 3.78
CA PRO A 238 -0.96 -6.29 4.47
C PRO A 238 -0.27 -7.48 3.78
N GLY A 239 -0.19 -7.44 2.45
CA GLY A 239 0.54 -8.46 1.71
C GLY A 239 2.06 -8.43 1.93
N ASP A 240 2.63 -7.24 2.13
CA ASP A 240 4.06 -7.09 2.43
C ASP A 240 4.31 -7.25 3.94
N GLY A 241 3.39 -6.79 4.78
CA GLY A 241 3.45 -6.93 6.24
C GLY A 241 3.49 -8.38 6.70
N ILE A 242 2.58 -9.23 6.23
CA ILE A 242 2.58 -10.67 6.57
C ILE A 242 3.88 -11.36 6.14
N VAL A 243 4.41 -11.01 4.96
CA VAL A 243 5.70 -11.56 4.49
C VAL A 243 6.84 -11.15 5.42
N GLN A 244 6.88 -9.89 5.84
CA GLN A 244 7.89 -9.39 6.79
C GLN A 244 7.75 -10.08 8.14
N ALA A 245 6.53 -10.17 8.70
CA ALA A 245 6.28 -10.82 9.99
C ALA A 245 6.70 -12.31 9.99
N ILE A 246 6.41 -13.03 8.90
CA ILE A 246 6.87 -14.42 8.74
C ILE A 246 8.39 -14.47 8.66
N ALA A 247 9.02 -13.63 7.81
CA ALA A 247 10.47 -13.59 7.63
C ALA A 247 11.20 -13.37 8.97
N ASP A 248 10.69 -12.45 9.77
CA ASP A 248 11.21 -12.14 11.10
C ASP A 248 11.06 -13.32 12.08
N CYS A 249 9.93 -14.03 12.04
CA CYS A 249 9.69 -15.19 12.90
C CYS A 249 10.59 -16.39 12.54
N ILE A 250 10.84 -16.63 11.26
CA ILE A 250 11.66 -17.77 10.80
C ILE A 250 13.14 -17.41 10.58
N HIS A 251 13.51 -16.13 10.84
CA HIS A 251 14.86 -15.59 10.64
C HIS A 251 15.41 -15.84 9.22
N LYS A 252 14.56 -15.64 8.19
CA LYS A 252 14.91 -15.81 6.78
C LYS A 252 14.83 -14.49 6.03
N ASN A 253 15.46 -14.46 4.86
CA ASN A 253 15.41 -13.30 3.97
C ASN A 253 13.98 -13.06 3.49
N VAL A 254 13.54 -11.79 3.48
CA VAL A 254 12.20 -11.34 3.05
C VAL A 254 11.87 -11.80 1.62
N GLY A 255 12.86 -11.74 0.72
CA GLY A 255 12.66 -12.20 -0.67
C GLY A 255 12.36 -13.69 -0.78
N PHE A 256 13.06 -14.52 -0.01
CA PHE A 256 12.77 -15.95 0.07
C PHE A 256 11.38 -16.20 0.65
N THR A 257 11.06 -15.54 1.75
CA THR A 257 9.76 -15.66 2.43
C THR A 257 8.63 -15.24 1.50
N LYS A 258 8.83 -14.13 0.75
CA LYS A 258 7.86 -13.68 -0.24
C LYS A 258 7.58 -14.76 -1.29
N ASN A 259 8.60 -15.39 -1.84
CA ASN A 259 8.40 -16.46 -2.80
C ASN A 259 7.62 -17.64 -2.21
N CYS A 260 7.88 -18.01 -0.95
CA CYS A 260 7.13 -19.06 -0.27
C CYS A 260 5.65 -18.69 -0.07
N VAL A 261 5.38 -17.44 0.36
CA VAL A 261 4.01 -16.94 0.54
C VAL A 261 3.28 -16.87 -0.81
N ASP A 262 3.95 -16.39 -1.86
CA ASP A 262 3.40 -16.35 -3.20
C ASP A 262 3.04 -17.76 -3.70
N MET A 263 3.90 -18.76 -3.47
CA MET A 263 3.60 -20.15 -3.81
C MET A 263 2.41 -20.71 -3.02
N ILE A 264 2.30 -20.39 -1.73
CA ILE A 264 1.16 -20.78 -0.90
C ILE A 264 -0.14 -20.16 -1.44
N CYS A 265 -0.12 -18.88 -1.78
CA CYS A 265 -1.28 -18.20 -2.37
C CYS A 265 -1.69 -18.83 -3.70
N VAL A 266 -0.73 -19.16 -4.57
CA VAL A 266 -1.03 -19.86 -5.84
C VAL A 266 -1.61 -21.25 -5.57
N ALA A 267 -1.04 -22.03 -4.64
CA ALA A 267 -1.55 -23.34 -4.28
C ALA A 267 -2.99 -23.28 -3.74
N LEU A 268 -3.27 -22.34 -2.83
CA LEU A 268 -4.63 -22.09 -2.33
C LEU A 268 -5.59 -21.72 -3.47
N THR A 269 -5.16 -20.87 -4.40
CA THR A 269 -5.96 -20.51 -5.56
C THR A 269 -6.27 -21.71 -6.45
N VAL A 270 -5.28 -22.58 -6.69
CA VAL A 270 -5.47 -23.83 -7.44
C VAL A 270 -6.53 -24.72 -6.76
N ILE A 271 -6.42 -24.90 -5.43
CA ILE A 271 -7.36 -25.70 -4.65
C ILE A 271 -8.80 -25.13 -4.77
N ILE A 272 -8.96 -23.81 -4.60
CA ILE A 272 -10.26 -23.13 -4.73
C ILE A 272 -10.83 -23.32 -6.14
N CYS A 273 -10.00 -23.18 -7.17
CA CYS A 273 -10.38 -23.37 -8.56
C CYS A 273 -10.79 -24.82 -8.87
N LEU A 274 -10.08 -25.80 -8.31
CA LEU A 274 -10.41 -27.23 -8.46
C LEU A 274 -11.76 -27.55 -7.82
N ILE A 275 -12.02 -27.03 -6.62
CA ILE A 275 -13.29 -27.22 -5.91
C ILE A 275 -14.46 -26.59 -6.70
N SER A 276 -14.24 -25.41 -7.29
CA SER A 276 -15.28 -24.70 -8.06
C SER A 276 -15.48 -25.23 -9.49
N GLY A 277 -14.56 -26.06 -9.98
CA GLY A 277 -14.55 -26.52 -11.37
C GLY A 277 -14.22 -25.45 -12.42
N LYS A 278 -13.74 -24.29 -12.02
CA LYS A 278 -13.42 -23.15 -12.89
C LYS A 278 -12.03 -22.59 -12.55
N LEU A 279 -11.22 -22.32 -13.57
CA LEU A 279 -9.87 -21.77 -13.40
C LEU A 279 -9.91 -20.25 -13.52
N TYR A 280 -9.70 -19.55 -12.41
CA TYR A 280 -9.58 -18.10 -12.35
C TYR A 280 -8.29 -17.66 -11.66
N GLY A 281 -7.78 -16.51 -12.06
CA GLY A 281 -6.68 -15.82 -11.36
C GLY A 281 -5.27 -16.37 -11.62
N ILE A 282 -5.13 -17.58 -12.18
CA ILE A 282 -3.81 -18.16 -12.47
C ILE A 282 -3.59 -18.24 -13.98
N GLY A 283 -2.42 -17.82 -14.40
CA GLY A 283 -2.02 -17.85 -15.80
C GLY A 283 -0.56 -17.46 -15.98
N ILE A 284 -0.16 -17.27 -17.24
CA ILE A 284 1.21 -16.86 -17.57
C ILE A 284 1.57 -15.51 -16.91
N GLY A 285 0.58 -14.60 -16.78
CA GLY A 285 0.74 -13.32 -16.10
C GLY A 285 1.10 -13.45 -14.62
N THR A 286 0.64 -14.50 -13.93
CA THR A 286 0.99 -14.76 -12.54
C THR A 286 2.50 -15.05 -12.39
N ILE A 287 3.05 -15.88 -13.28
CA ILE A 287 4.47 -16.21 -13.29
C ILE A 287 5.31 -14.97 -13.63
N ILE A 288 4.88 -14.21 -14.63
CA ILE A 288 5.56 -12.96 -15.02
C ILE A 288 5.52 -11.96 -13.86
N ALA A 289 4.39 -11.81 -13.16
CA ALA A 289 4.23 -10.91 -12.02
C ALA A 289 5.19 -11.25 -10.86
N MET A 290 5.34 -12.54 -10.52
CA MET A 290 6.28 -13.01 -9.49
C MET A 290 7.71 -12.53 -9.75
N ILE A 291 8.11 -12.52 -11.01
CA ILE A 291 9.48 -12.20 -11.41
C ILE A 291 9.65 -10.69 -11.64
N ALA A 292 8.68 -10.06 -12.28
CA ALA A 292 8.83 -8.70 -12.81
C ALA A 292 8.62 -7.61 -11.75
N VAL A 293 7.61 -7.74 -10.88
CA VAL A 293 7.24 -6.67 -9.94
C VAL A 293 8.41 -6.28 -9.03
N GLY A 294 9.10 -7.26 -8.43
CA GLY A 294 10.25 -6.99 -7.58
C GLY A 294 11.40 -6.29 -8.33
N ARG A 295 11.64 -6.67 -9.60
CA ARG A 295 12.67 -6.03 -10.42
C ARG A 295 12.32 -4.60 -10.81
N ILE A 296 11.04 -4.33 -11.07
CA ILE A 296 10.54 -2.98 -11.37
C ILE A 296 10.69 -2.08 -10.13
N ILE A 297 10.40 -2.58 -8.93
CA ILE A 297 10.63 -1.85 -7.67
C ILE A 297 12.10 -1.47 -7.54
N VAL A 298 13.02 -2.42 -7.74
CA VAL A 298 14.47 -2.15 -7.66
C VAL A 298 14.90 -1.13 -8.71
N LEU A 299 14.43 -1.28 -9.94
CA LEU A 299 14.75 -0.36 -11.05
C LEU A 299 14.23 1.06 -10.76
N PHE A 300 12.98 1.17 -10.32
CA PHE A 300 12.38 2.45 -9.98
C PHE A 300 13.14 3.12 -8.83
N ASN A 301 13.48 2.39 -7.78
CA ASN A 301 14.26 2.89 -6.66
C ASN A 301 15.64 3.39 -7.07
N HIS A 302 16.30 2.68 -7.99
CA HIS A 302 17.60 3.10 -8.50
C HIS A 302 17.58 4.53 -9.09
N PHE A 303 16.50 4.90 -9.81
CA PHE A 303 16.40 6.21 -10.46
C PHE A 303 15.74 7.30 -9.61
N THR A 304 14.92 6.92 -8.62
CA THR A 304 14.03 7.89 -7.96
C THR A 304 14.25 8.02 -6.47
N LYS A 305 14.93 7.06 -5.81
CA LYS A 305 15.07 7.01 -4.35
C LYS A 305 15.65 8.31 -3.77
N GLU A 306 16.77 8.81 -4.33
CA GLU A 306 17.39 10.06 -3.85
C GLU A 306 16.46 11.28 -4.00
N LYS A 307 15.72 11.36 -5.12
CA LYS A 307 14.77 12.45 -5.35
C LYS A 307 13.59 12.37 -4.38
N LEU A 308 13.10 11.16 -4.11
CA LEU A 308 12.02 10.92 -3.15
C LEU A 308 12.46 11.31 -1.73
N VAL A 309 13.66 10.91 -1.32
CA VAL A 309 14.24 11.29 -0.02
C VAL A 309 14.30 12.81 0.13
N ARG A 310 14.80 13.52 -0.88
CA ARG A 310 14.86 15.00 -0.88
C ARG A 310 13.48 15.67 -0.79
N LEU A 311 12.46 15.08 -1.46
CA LEU A 311 11.10 15.64 -1.49
C LEU A 311 10.31 15.34 -0.21
N THR A 312 10.60 14.23 0.43
CA THR A 312 9.77 13.71 1.53
C THR A 312 10.46 13.73 2.89
N GLY A 313 11.75 14.04 2.93
CA GLY A 313 12.54 14.05 4.18
C GLY A 313 12.68 12.67 4.83
N VAL A 314 12.47 11.57 4.09
CA VAL A 314 12.64 10.21 4.64
C VAL A 314 14.13 9.92 4.74
N GLU A 315 14.69 9.88 5.94
CA GLU A 315 16.05 9.40 6.18
C GLU A 315 16.15 7.89 5.99
N GLN A 316 17.35 7.45 5.59
CA GLN A 316 17.62 6.04 5.22
C GLN A 316 17.81 5.14 6.44
#